data_90c39b01f1a488572dcdb7bcc2a8340e
#
_entry.id   90c39b01f1a488572dcdb7bcc2a8340e
#
_cell.length_a   1.000
_cell.length_b   1.000
_cell.length_c   1.000
_cell.angle_alpha   90.00
_cell.angle_beta   90.00
_cell.angle_gamma   90.00
#
_symmetry.space_group_name_H-M   'P 1'
#
loop_
_entity.id
_entity.type
_entity.pdbx_description
1 polymer ?
#
loop_
_entity_poly.entity_id
_entity_poly.type
_entity_poly.pdbx_seq_one_letter_code
_entity_poly.pdbx_strand_id
1 'polypeptide(L)'
;MKRVKVGVIGAGSWGKNHLRVFSELETAELVAVCDREEAKAKSLSERYGITYYSHFKDLLKREEVEAVTICTPTTTHFKIALEAVELGKHVFVEKPMVSTSEEARRLLAKAEEKGVNLMVGFIERFNPGVQKVKSLIKSNIFGNVVLAFARRVGRWPERIGDVGVVKDTAIHDLDIMRFIFEQEPQSIYARMGSLGHRFEDYAQIMLGFHGIQTGFIEANWLTPKKKRTLTVTCENAIVSLDYLTQKITVEDVYGLRDVSPNWDEPLMLELQDFVESIIEDRAPSVTGMDGLNALNLAELAIASAKKNAVINV
;
A
#
# COMPACT_ATOMS: atom_id res chain seq x y z
N MET A 1 3.15 29.26 2.45
CA MET A 1 3.86 27.95 2.40
C MET A 1 3.98 27.51 0.95
N LYS A 2 5.04 26.78 0.59
CA LYS A 2 5.16 26.14 -0.74
C LYS A 2 4.07 25.07 -0.84
N ARG A 3 3.32 25.05 -1.93
CA ARG A 3 2.29 24.04 -2.22
C ARG A 3 2.73 23.24 -3.45
N VAL A 4 2.58 21.93 -3.41
CA VAL A 4 2.87 21.06 -4.54
C VAL A 4 1.64 20.95 -5.43
N LYS A 5 1.79 21.21 -6.72
CA LYS A 5 0.71 21.08 -7.71
C LYS A 5 0.54 19.64 -8.14
N VAL A 6 -0.60 19.03 -7.78
CA VAL A 6 -0.87 17.61 -7.93
C VAL A 6 -1.96 17.36 -8.97
N GLY A 7 -1.71 16.39 -9.88
CA GLY A 7 -2.69 15.82 -10.78
C GLY A 7 -3.11 14.41 -10.35
N VAL A 8 -4.39 14.07 -10.48
CA VAL A 8 -4.93 12.72 -10.18
C VAL A 8 -5.25 11.99 -11.48
N ILE A 9 -4.65 10.81 -11.67
CA ILE A 9 -4.87 9.96 -12.84
C ILE A 9 -5.64 8.71 -12.43
N GLY A 10 -6.88 8.57 -12.93
CA GLY A 10 -7.85 7.58 -12.53
C GLY A 10 -8.89 8.14 -11.55
N ALA A 11 -10.13 8.31 -12.01
CA ALA A 11 -11.27 8.86 -11.23
C ALA A 11 -12.20 7.77 -10.69
N GLY A 12 -11.66 6.59 -10.44
CA GLY A 12 -12.35 5.47 -9.80
C GLY A 12 -12.61 5.71 -8.30
N SER A 13 -12.89 4.63 -7.56
CA SER A 13 -13.17 4.70 -6.11
C SER A 13 -12.01 5.34 -5.34
N TRP A 14 -10.77 4.87 -5.55
CA TRP A 14 -9.59 5.43 -4.89
C TRP A 14 -9.25 6.83 -5.39
N GLY A 15 -9.28 7.08 -6.70
CA GLY A 15 -9.02 8.42 -7.22
C GLY A 15 -9.95 9.50 -6.65
N LYS A 16 -11.23 9.18 -6.39
CA LYS A 16 -12.14 10.10 -5.70
C LYS A 16 -11.70 10.41 -4.26
N ASN A 17 -11.17 9.42 -3.55
CA ASN A 17 -10.63 9.65 -2.21
C ASN A 17 -9.37 10.51 -2.26
N HIS A 18 -8.46 10.26 -3.22
CA HIS A 18 -7.28 11.09 -3.43
C HIS A 18 -7.63 12.53 -3.80
N LEU A 19 -8.60 12.75 -4.71
CA LEU A 19 -9.09 14.09 -5.04
C LEU A 19 -9.58 14.84 -3.81
N ARG A 20 -10.38 14.16 -2.96
CA ARG A 20 -10.86 14.75 -1.71
C ARG A 20 -9.71 15.14 -0.80
N VAL A 21 -8.82 14.21 -0.52
CA VAL A 21 -7.70 14.47 0.41
C VAL A 21 -6.79 15.57 -0.11
N PHE A 22 -6.37 15.56 -1.38
CA PHE A 22 -5.56 16.65 -1.93
C PHE A 22 -6.27 17.99 -1.94
N SER A 23 -7.60 18.02 -2.00
CA SER A 23 -8.36 19.28 -1.89
C SER A 23 -8.43 19.83 -0.46
N GLU A 24 -8.18 18.97 0.55
CA GLU A 24 -8.18 19.32 1.98
C GLU A 24 -6.78 19.63 2.52
N LEU A 25 -5.71 19.12 1.87
CA LEU A 25 -4.32 19.34 2.29
C LEU A 25 -3.86 20.77 2.01
N GLU A 26 -3.43 21.50 3.05
CA GLU A 26 -2.91 22.87 2.92
C GLU A 26 -1.61 22.94 2.12
N THR A 27 -0.81 21.89 2.13
CA THR A 27 0.48 21.78 1.45
C THR A 27 0.37 21.32 -0.02
N ALA A 28 -0.83 20.92 -0.47
CA ALA A 28 -1.11 20.55 -1.85
C ALA A 28 -1.97 21.59 -2.58
N GLU A 29 -1.81 21.66 -3.89
CA GLU A 29 -2.73 22.34 -4.80
C GLU A 29 -3.21 21.33 -5.84
N LEU A 30 -4.47 20.88 -5.69
CA LEU A 30 -5.09 19.99 -6.67
C LEU A 30 -5.39 20.78 -7.94
N VAL A 31 -4.74 20.43 -9.08
CA VAL A 31 -4.84 21.22 -10.31
C VAL A 31 -5.52 20.48 -11.47
N ALA A 32 -5.49 19.14 -11.47
CA ALA A 32 -6.01 18.38 -12.59
C ALA A 32 -6.53 16.99 -12.20
N VAL A 33 -7.50 16.49 -12.98
CA VAL A 33 -7.97 15.11 -12.94
C VAL A 33 -7.99 14.51 -14.34
N CYS A 34 -7.62 13.23 -14.46
CA CYS A 34 -7.69 12.50 -15.71
C CYS A 34 -8.42 11.16 -15.53
N ASP A 35 -9.37 10.87 -16.42
CA ASP A 35 -9.98 9.54 -16.56
C ASP A 35 -10.36 9.30 -18.02
N ARG A 36 -10.27 8.04 -18.49
CA ARG A 36 -10.71 7.65 -19.83
C ARG A 36 -12.19 7.89 -20.07
N GLU A 37 -13.00 7.78 -19.02
CA GLU A 37 -14.40 8.16 -19.03
C GLU A 37 -14.50 9.67 -18.81
N GLU A 38 -14.50 10.41 -19.92
CA GLU A 38 -14.50 11.89 -19.92
C GLU A 38 -15.59 12.48 -19.02
N ALA A 39 -16.79 11.91 -19.02
CA ALA A 39 -17.89 12.35 -18.17
C ALA A 39 -17.56 12.31 -16.67
N LYS A 40 -16.81 11.29 -16.22
CA LYS A 40 -16.34 11.20 -14.83
C LYS A 40 -15.33 12.30 -14.51
N ALA A 41 -14.32 12.46 -15.37
CA ALA A 41 -13.29 13.48 -15.20
C ALA A 41 -13.90 14.88 -15.19
N LYS A 42 -14.82 15.17 -16.11
CA LYS A 42 -15.51 16.45 -16.20
C LYS A 42 -16.35 16.76 -14.96
N SER A 43 -17.16 15.81 -14.49
CA SER A 43 -17.97 15.99 -13.27
C SER A 43 -17.13 16.30 -12.03
N LEU A 44 -15.97 15.64 -11.89
CA LEU A 44 -15.04 15.89 -10.77
C LEU A 44 -14.31 17.22 -10.94
N SER A 45 -13.95 17.59 -12.17
CA SER A 45 -13.37 18.90 -12.51
C SER A 45 -14.28 20.04 -12.08
N GLU A 46 -15.57 19.96 -12.43
CA GLU A 46 -16.58 20.95 -12.02
C GLU A 46 -16.72 21.04 -10.50
N ARG A 47 -16.70 19.88 -9.81
CA ARG A 47 -16.82 19.81 -8.34
C ARG A 47 -15.65 20.47 -7.61
N TYR A 48 -14.43 20.29 -8.10
CA TYR A 48 -13.20 20.76 -7.43
C TYR A 48 -12.63 22.03 -8.05
N GLY A 49 -13.20 22.56 -9.13
CA GLY A 49 -12.72 23.77 -9.82
C GLY A 49 -11.35 23.56 -10.48
N ILE A 50 -11.09 22.38 -11.04
CA ILE A 50 -9.79 21.97 -11.60
C ILE A 50 -9.94 21.61 -13.09
N THR A 51 -8.82 21.45 -13.79
CA THR A 51 -8.84 21.03 -15.21
C THR A 51 -9.05 19.52 -15.34
N TYR A 52 -9.81 19.07 -16.34
CA TYR A 52 -9.93 17.65 -16.64
C TYR A 52 -9.26 17.27 -17.97
N TYR A 53 -8.87 15.98 -18.05
CA TYR A 53 -8.29 15.36 -19.22
C TYR A 53 -8.89 13.97 -19.44
N SER A 54 -9.09 13.56 -20.68
CA SER A 54 -9.47 12.19 -21.05
C SER A 54 -8.26 11.29 -21.32
N HIS A 55 -7.08 11.90 -21.53
CA HIS A 55 -5.84 11.18 -21.78
C HIS A 55 -4.72 11.64 -20.84
N PHE A 56 -4.10 10.71 -20.11
CA PHE A 56 -3.10 11.01 -19.10
C PHE A 56 -1.87 11.76 -19.64
N LYS A 57 -1.49 11.54 -20.90
CA LYS A 57 -0.36 12.25 -21.52
C LYS A 57 -0.57 13.76 -21.59
N ASP A 58 -1.81 14.20 -21.77
CA ASP A 58 -2.11 15.63 -21.88
C ASP A 58 -2.03 16.29 -20.50
N LEU A 59 -2.40 15.57 -19.43
CA LEU A 59 -2.17 16.01 -18.05
C LEU A 59 -0.66 16.08 -17.75
N LEU A 60 0.10 15.04 -18.11
CA LEU A 60 1.54 14.96 -17.82
C LEU A 60 2.36 16.05 -18.54
N LYS A 61 1.93 16.53 -19.70
CA LYS A 61 2.59 17.63 -20.44
C LYS A 61 2.43 19.00 -19.78
N ARG A 62 1.56 19.12 -18.76
CA ARG A 62 1.38 20.42 -18.07
C ARG A 62 2.62 20.70 -17.24
N GLU A 63 3.29 21.79 -17.53
CA GLU A 63 4.52 22.19 -16.83
C GLU A 63 4.25 22.49 -15.36
N GLU A 64 3.09 23.07 -15.05
CA GLU A 64 2.71 23.40 -13.67
C GLU A 64 2.46 22.17 -12.79
N VAL A 65 2.15 20.98 -13.34
CA VAL A 65 1.97 19.76 -12.53
C VAL A 65 3.33 19.27 -12.07
N GLU A 66 3.58 19.29 -10.76
CA GLU A 66 4.83 18.86 -10.15
C GLU A 66 4.79 17.36 -9.77
N ALA A 67 3.61 16.89 -9.36
CA ALA A 67 3.42 15.52 -8.91
C ALA A 67 2.11 14.92 -9.45
N VAL A 68 2.08 13.59 -9.58
CA VAL A 68 0.86 12.87 -9.95
C VAL A 68 0.60 11.71 -9.02
N THR A 69 -0.69 11.43 -8.78
CA THR A 69 -1.14 10.20 -8.16
C THR A 69 -1.83 9.31 -9.20
N ILE A 70 -1.51 8.00 -9.19
CA ILE A 70 -2.00 7.03 -10.16
C ILE A 70 -2.91 6.03 -9.45
N CYS A 71 -4.22 6.12 -9.74
CA CYS A 71 -5.29 5.31 -9.15
C CYS A 71 -6.06 4.52 -10.23
N THR A 72 -5.39 4.13 -11.28
CA THR A 72 -5.91 3.36 -12.42
C THR A 72 -5.83 1.84 -12.14
N PRO A 73 -6.32 0.96 -13.02
CA PRO A 73 -6.04 -0.48 -12.88
C PRO A 73 -4.54 -0.80 -12.92
N THR A 74 -4.11 -1.79 -12.14
CA THR A 74 -2.69 -2.18 -11.97
C THR A 74 -1.95 -2.36 -13.29
N THR A 75 -2.60 -2.97 -14.28
CA THR A 75 -2.03 -3.24 -15.61
C THR A 75 -1.61 -1.99 -16.37
N THR A 76 -2.04 -0.81 -15.93
CA THR A 76 -1.70 0.48 -16.55
C THR A 76 -0.68 1.28 -15.75
N HIS A 77 -0.39 0.90 -14.50
CA HIS A 77 0.48 1.66 -13.60
C HIS A 77 1.87 1.88 -14.18
N PHE A 78 2.53 0.82 -14.67
CA PHE A 78 3.90 0.91 -15.19
C PHE A 78 4.02 1.94 -16.31
N LYS A 79 3.12 1.86 -17.30
CA LYS A 79 3.16 2.78 -18.47
C LYS A 79 2.98 4.23 -18.04
N ILE A 80 2.02 4.50 -17.16
CA ILE A 80 1.69 5.87 -16.72
C ILE A 80 2.79 6.41 -15.82
N ALA A 81 3.26 5.61 -14.85
CA ALA A 81 4.30 6.01 -13.92
C ALA A 81 5.63 6.26 -14.62
N LEU A 82 6.02 5.38 -15.56
CA LEU A 82 7.26 5.55 -16.33
C LEU A 82 7.24 6.86 -17.13
N GLU A 83 6.15 7.15 -17.83
CA GLU A 83 6.03 8.38 -18.60
C GLU A 83 6.00 9.63 -17.71
N ALA A 84 5.37 9.56 -16.53
CA ALA A 84 5.40 10.64 -15.56
C ALA A 84 6.82 10.90 -15.03
N VAL A 85 7.55 9.84 -14.66
CA VAL A 85 8.95 9.92 -14.21
C VAL A 85 9.87 10.46 -15.30
N GLU A 86 9.72 10.03 -16.55
CA GLU A 86 10.50 10.52 -17.68
C GLU A 86 10.33 12.04 -17.89
N LEU A 87 9.15 12.56 -17.60
CA LEU A 87 8.84 13.99 -17.63
C LEU A 87 9.23 14.74 -16.33
N GLY A 88 9.95 14.09 -15.42
CA GLY A 88 10.43 14.70 -14.18
C GLY A 88 9.34 14.96 -13.14
N LYS A 89 8.21 14.24 -13.19
CA LYS A 89 7.15 14.37 -12.20
C LYS A 89 7.40 13.42 -11.02
N HIS A 90 7.16 13.89 -9.79
CA HIS A 90 7.05 13.02 -8.63
C HIS A 90 5.81 12.13 -8.74
N VAL A 91 5.92 10.88 -8.34
CA VAL A 91 4.85 9.89 -8.56
C VAL A 91 4.45 9.21 -7.26
N PHE A 92 3.15 9.30 -6.94
CA PHE A 92 2.48 8.38 -6.05
C PHE A 92 1.73 7.35 -6.90
N VAL A 93 1.93 6.07 -6.65
CA VAL A 93 1.21 5.01 -7.35
C VAL A 93 0.51 4.08 -6.37
N GLU A 94 -0.78 3.81 -6.62
CA GLU A 94 -1.53 2.84 -5.83
C GLU A 94 -0.92 1.44 -5.92
N LYS A 95 -1.11 0.68 -4.88
CA LYS A 95 -0.66 -0.71 -4.84
C LYS A 95 -1.55 -1.64 -5.72
N PRO A 96 -0.98 -2.73 -6.26
CA PRO A 96 0.45 -2.99 -6.35
C PRO A 96 1.11 -1.96 -7.26
N MET A 97 2.35 -1.59 -6.97
CA MET A 97 3.07 -0.53 -7.70
C MET A 97 3.01 -0.70 -9.21
N VAL A 98 3.22 -1.92 -9.68
CA VAL A 98 3.14 -2.35 -11.09
C VAL A 98 2.76 -3.84 -11.15
N SER A 99 2.68 -4.42 -12.36
CA SER A 99 2.24 -5.81 -12.53
C SER A 99 3.32 -6.85 -12.19
N THR A 100 4.61 -6.53 -12.39
CA THR A 100 5.75 -7.45 -12.18
C THR A 100 6.91 -6.77 -11.48
N SER A 101 7.74 -7.59 -10.80
CA SER A 101 8.97 -7.09 -10.16
C SER A 101 10.00 -6.58 -11.17
N GLU A 102 9.98 -7.06 -12.42
CA GLU A 102 10.83 -6.53 -13.50
C GLU A 102 10.41 -5.10 -13.88
N GLU A 103 9.12 -4.85 -14.08
CA GLU A 103 8.59 -3.49 -14.29
C GLU A 103 8.94 -2.56 -13.13
N ALA A 104 8.86 -3.07 -11.88
CA ALA A 104 9.20 -2.32 -10.68
C ALA A 104 10.67 -1.88 -10.69
N ARG A 105 11.61 -2.79 -10.99
CA ARG A 105 13.05 -2.44 -11.08
C ARG A 105 13.33 -1.38 -12.15
N ARG A 106 12.67 -1.50 -13.31
CA ARG A 106 12.82 -0.51 -14.39
C ARG A 106 12.28 0.86 -14.00
N LEU A 107 11.14 0.90 -13.32
CA LEU A 107 10.54 2.15 -12.85
C LEU A 107 11.41 2.83 -11.78
N LEU A 108 11.93 2.04 -10.82
CA LEU A 108 12.84 2.51 -9.78
C LEU A 108 14.12 3.12 -10.37
N ALA A 109 14.79 2.40 -11.28
CA ALA A 109 16.01 2.90 -11.93
C ALA A 109 15.76 4.23 -12.66
N LYS A 110 14.59 4.37 -13.30
CA LYS A 110 14.24 5.61 -13.99
C LYS A 110 13.92 6.74 -13.00
N ALA A 111 13.24 6.45 -11.88
CA ALA A 111 12.96 7.46 -10.85
C ALA A 111 14.24 7.97 -10.20
N GLU A 112 15.20 7.09 -9.94
CA GLU A 112 16.54 7.45 -9.44
C GLU A 112 17.30 8.30 -10.45
N GLU A 113 17.34 7.90 -11.74
CA GLU A 113 17.97 8.67 -12.83
C GLU A 113 17.42 10.10 -12.94
N LYS A 114 16.10 10.25 -12.72
CA LYS A 114 15.42 11.54 -12.83
C LYS A 114 15.40 12.34 -11.52
N GLY A 115 15.84 11.78 -10.41
CA GLY A 115 15.83 12.44 -9.11
C GLY A 115 14.41 12.78 -8.61
N VAL A 116 13.42 11.94 -8.91
CA VAL A 116 12.04 12.15 -8.50
C VAL A 116 11.61 11.16 -7.43
N ASN A 117 10.74 11.59 -6.52
CA ASN A 117 10.14 10.71 -5.53
C ASN A 117 9.16 9.74 -6.21
N LEU A 118 9.32 8.45 -5.91
CA LEU A 118 8.38 7.38 -6.25
C LEU A 118 7.87 6.76 -4.94
N MET A 119 6.62 7.03 -4.60
CA MET A 119 5.93 6.50 -3.42
C MET A 119 4.86 5.49 -3.82
N VAL A 120 4.67 4.46 -3.00
CA VAL A 120 3.67 3.42 -3.22
C VAL A 120 2.58 3.46 -2.16
N GLY A 121 1.32 3.29 -2.56
CA GLY A 121 0.14 3.39 -1.72
C GLY A 121 -0.02 2.24 -0.72
N PHE A 122 0.92 2.08 0.21
CA PHE A 122 0.79 1.17 1.34
C PHE A 122 0.17 1.88 2.55
N ILE A 123 -1.07 2.27 2.39
CA ILE A 123 -1.87 3.04 3.34
C ILE A 123 -1.81 2.51 4.78
N GLU A 124 -1.66 1.19 4.97
CA GLU A 124 -1.60 0.60 6.32
C GLU A 124 -0.31 0.96 7.07
N ARG A 125 0.76 1.38 6.39
CA ARG A 125 1.95 1.97 7.03
C ARG A 125 1.65 3.29 7.75
N PHE A 126 0.61 4.00 7.31
CA PHE A 126 0.15 5.28 7.87
C PHE A 126 -1.01 5.12 8.85
N ASN A 127 -1.48 3.88 9.07
CA ASN A 127 -2.50 3.60 10.05
C ASN A 127 -1.95 3.85 11.47
N PRO A 128 -2.53 4.78 12.26
CA PRO A 128 -2.06 5.08 13.62
C PRO A 128 -1.95 3.85 14.51
N GLY A 129 -2.84 2.87 14.33
CA GLY A 129 -2.76 1.59 15.04
C GLY A 129 -1.49 0.81 14.68
N VAL A 130 -1.10 0.75 13.41
CA VAL A 130 0.14 0.08 12.97
C VAL A 130 1.37 0.80 13.51
N GLN A 131 1.39 2.13 13.43
CA GLN A 131 2.49 2.93 13.98
C GLN A 131 2.63 2.74 15.50
N LYS A 132 1.51 2.65 16.22
CA LYS A 132 1.51 2.38 17.66
C LYS A 132 2.03 0.97 17.98
N VAL A 133 1.58 -0.07 17.23
CA VAL A 133 2.13 -1.44 17.37
C VAL A 133 3.63 -1.43 17.12
N LYS A 134 4.10 -0.78 16.05
CA LYS A 134 5.53 -0.66 15.74
C LYS A 134 6.32 0.02 16.87
N SER A 135 5.79 1.11 17.42
CA SER A 135 6.40 1.81 18.56
C SER A 135 6.49 0.94 19.81
N LEU A 136 5.44 0.17 20.13
CA LEU A 136 5.43 -0.76 21.26
C LEU A 136 6.49 -1.86 21.10
N ILE A 137 6.61 -2.43 19.91
CA ILE A 137 7.62 -3.45 19.61
C ILE A 137 9.03 -2.86 19.72
N LYS A 138 9.26 -1.69 19.11
CA LYS A 138 10.56 -1.02 19.12
C LYS A 138 11.02 -0.62 20.53
N SER A 139 10.09 -0.36 21.44
CA SER A 139 10.43 -0.07 22.86
C SER A 139 11.00 -1.26 23.61
N ASN A 140 10.88 -2.47 23.06
CA ASN A 140 11.33 -3.75 23.59
C ASN A 140 10.78 -4.10 25.01
N ILE A 141 9.72 -3.45 25.45
CA ILE A 141 9.11 -3.69 26.77
C ILE A 141 8.47 -5.07 26.90
N PHE A 142 8.17 -5.70 25.77
CA PHE A 142 7.56 -7.04 25.70
C PHE A 142 8.54 -8.14 25.28
N GLY A 143 9.84 -7.81 25.16
CA GLY A 143 10.83 -8.71 24.58
C GLY A 143 10.72 -8.78 23.03
N ASN A 144 11.43 -9.75 22.46
CA ASN A 144 11.50 -9.93 21.01
C ASN A 144 10.17 -10.38 20.43
N VAL A 145 9.88 -9.97 19.19
CA VAL A 145 8.77 -10.53 18.41
C VAL A 145 9.10 -11.96 18.03
N VAL A 146 8.17 -12.87 18.27
CA VAL A 146 8.28 -14.30 17.92
C VAL A 146 7.40 -14.63 16.73
N LEU A 147 6.12 -14.22 16.79
CA LEU A 147 5.13 -14.49 15.75
C LEU A 147 4.40 -13.21 15.37
N ALA A 148 4.01 -13.10 14.10
CA ALA A 148 3.00 -12.14 13.67
C ALA A 148 1.96 -12.83 12.79
N PHE A 149 0.68 -12.57 13.04
CA PHE A 149 -0.44 -13.08 12.26
C PHE A 149 -1.31 -11.94 11.75
N ALA A 150 -1.34 -11.79 10.42
CA ALA A 150 -2.22 -10.84 9.76
C ALA A 150 -3.40 -11.58 9.11
N ARG A 151 -4.59 -11.05 9.28
CA ARG A 151 -5.81 -11.57 8.67
C ARG A 151 -6.55 -10.45 7.95
N ARG A 152 -6.70 -10.61 6.62
CA ARG A 152 -7.38 -9.65 5.76
C ARG A 152 -8.38 -10.35 4.87
N VAL A 153 -9.62 -10.40 5.33
CA VAL A 153 -10.68 -11.20 4.71
C VAL A 153 -11.95 -10.37 4.48
N GLY A 154 -12.75 -10.76 3.50
CA GLY A 154 -14.00 -10.06 3.17
C GLY A 154 -14.69 -10.69 1.97
N ARG A 155 -15.69 -10.00 1.43
CA ARG A 155 -16.34 -10.38 0.18
C ARG A 155 -15.50 -9.94 -1.01
N TRP A 156 -15.70 -10.59 -2.13
CA TRP A 156 -15.15 -10.20 -3.43
C TRP A 156 -15.43 -8.72 -3.72
N PRO A 157 -14.39 -7.92 -3.99
CA PRO A 157 -14.59 -6.53 -4.41
C PRO A 157 -14.86 -6.49 -5.93
N GLU A 158 -16.10 -6.26 -6.34
CA GLU A 158 -16.55 -6.25 -7.75
C GLU A 158 -15.69 -5.38 -8.69
N ARG A 159 -14.98 -4.39 -8.13
CA ARG A 159 -14.08 -3.49 -8.87
C ARG A 159 -12.78 -4.15 -9.34
N ILE A 160 -12.40 -5.33 -8.80
CA ILE A 160 -11.12 -5.98 -9.05
C ILE A 160 -11.33 -7.13 -10.02
N GLY A 161 -10.64 -7.07 -11.15
CA GLY A 161 -10.69 -8.09 -12.20
C GLY A 161 -9.35 -8.36 -12.86
N ASP A 162 -8.29 -7.63 -12.48
CA ASP A 162 -6.98 -7.67 -13.14
C ASP A 162 -5.90 -8.39 -12.33
N VAL A 163 -6.11 -8.62 -11.01
CA VAL A 163 -5.19 -9.33 -10.11
C VAL A 163 -5.93 -10.22 -9.13
N GLY A 164 -5.23 -11.18 -8.50
CA GLY A 164 -5.75 -12.05 -7.46
C GLY A 164 -5.59 -11.46 -6.05
N VAL A 165 -6.09 -12.21 -5.05
CA VAL A 165 -6.11 -11.78 -3.64
C VAL A 165 -4.70 -11.53 -3.08
N VAL A 166 -3.67 -12.19 -3.62
CA VAL A 166 -2.29 -11.99 -3.16
C VAL A 166 -1.80 -10.60 -3.52
N LYS A 167 -1.91 -10.21 -4.80
CA LYS A 167 -1.45 -8.90 -5.28
C LYS A 167 -2.39 -7.75 -4.90
N ASP A 168 -3.71 -8.01 -4.70
CA ASP A 168 -4.61 -6.95 -4.24
C ASP A 168 -4.64 -6.81 -2.72
N THR A 169 -4.73 -7.91 -2.01
CA THR A 169 -5.09 -7.91 -0.58
C THR A 169 -3.91 -8.27 0.31
N ALA A 170 -3.26 -9.43 0.08
CA ALA A 170 -2.17 -9.91 0.93
C ALA A 170 -0.90 -9.03 0.82
N ILE A 171 -0.72 -8.30 -0.27
CA ILE A 171 0.45 -7.44 -0.49
C ILE A 171 0.61 -6.38 0.61
N HIS A 172 -0.48 -5.87 1.19
CA HIS A 172 -0.43 -4.98 2.34
C HIS A 172 0.19 -5.66 3.55
N ASP A 173 -0.20 -6.91 3.79
CA ASP A 173 0.26 -7.64 4.97
C ASP A 173 1.68 -8.22 4.76
N LEU A 174 2.08 -8.50 3.51
CA LEU A 174 3.48 -8.79 3.15
C LEU A 174 4.38 -7.60 3.48
N ASP A 175 3.94 -6.39 3.15
CA ASP A 175 4.64 -5.16 3.49
C ASP A 175 4.66 -4.91 5.01
N ILE A 176 3.53 -5.10 5.70
CA ILE A 176 3.45 -4.93 7.15
C ILE A 176 4.33 -5.94 7.91
N MET A 177 4.45 -7.19 7.45
CA MET A 177 5.37 -8.15 8.07
C MET A 177 6.82 -7.66 7.99
N ARG A 178 7.28 -7.18 6.83
CA ARG A 178 8.62 -6.57 6.69
C ARG A 178 8.78 -5.38 7.64
N PHE A 179 7.77 -4.53 7.71
CA PHE A 179 7.77 -3.35 8.56
C PHE A 179 7.83 -3.69 10.06
N ILE A 180 7.08 -4.68 10.53
CA ILE A 180 7.03 -5.09 11.94
C ILE A 180 8.33 -5.77 12.37
N PHE A 181 8.84 -6.71 11.56
CA PHE A 181 10.07 -7.43 11.89
C PHE A 181 11.35 -6.62 11.61
N GLU A 182 11.27 -5.52 10.84
CA GLU A 182 12.43 -4.74 10.35
C GLU A 182 13.46 -5.61 9.60
N GLN A 183 12.97 -6.63 8.92
CA GLN A 183 13.78 -7.61 8.22
C GLN A 183 13.07 -8.06 6.94
N GLU A 184 13.86 -8.50 5.96
CA GLU A 184 13.33 -9.25 4.83
C GLU A 184 13.17 -10.73 5.25
N PRO A 185 12.09 -11.41 4.86
CA PRO A 185 11.95 -12.84 5.11
C PRO A 185 13.01 -13.62 4.33
N GLN A 186 13.50 -14.71 4.92
CA GLN A 186 14.47 -15.61 4.30
C GLN A 186 13.80 -16.75 3.51
N SER A 187 12.55 -17.06 3.85
CA SER A 187 11.79 -18.13 3.19
C SER A 187 10.30 -17.81 3.16
N ILE A 188 9.63 -18.37 2.16
CA ILE A 188 8.20 -18.24 1.97
C ILE A 188 7.57 -19.58 1.57
N TYR A 189 6.44 -19.91 2.20
CA TYR A 189 5.57 -21.00 1.80
C TYR A 189 4.14 -20.51 1.71
N ALA A 190 3.43 -20.89 0.64
CA ALA A 190 2.05 -20.47 0.45
C ALA A 190 1.15 -21.60 -0.06
N ARG A 191 -0.12 -21.54 0.35
CA ARG A 191 -1.23 -22.30 -0.22
C ARG A 191 -2.28 -21.29 -0.67
N MET A 192 -2.81 -21.49 -1.86
CA MET A 192 -3.84 -20.64 -2.44
C MET A 192 -4.70 -21.38 -3.43
N GLY A 193 -5.83 -20.81 -3.78
CA GLY A 193 -6.70 -21.38 -4.78
C GLY A 193 -7.75 -20.40 -5.25
N SER A 194 -8.57 -20.83 -6.19
CA SER A 194 -9.67 -20.09 -6.79
C SER A 194 -10.93 -20.94 -6.77
N LEU A 195 -12.03 -20.38 -6.25
CA LEU A 195 -13.35 -21.01 -6.27
C LEU A 195 -14.28 -20.39 -7.31
N GLY A 196 -14.16 -19.10 -7.56
CA GLY A 196 -15.09 -18.38 -8.43
C GLY A 196 -14.46 -17.40 -9.40
N HIS A 197 -13.13 -17.21 -9.34
CA HIS A 197 -12.44 -16.17 -10.12
C HIS A 197 -11.34 -16.74 -11.02
N ARG A 198 -10.88 -15.92 -11.98
CA ARG A 198 -9.77 -16.26 -12.86
C ARG A 198 -8.44 -16.37 -12.09
N PHE A 199 -8.29 -15.56 -11.04
CA PHE A 199 -7.10 -15.53 -10.17
C PHE A 199 -7.46 -16.17 -8.82
N GLU A 200 -6.46 -16.32 -7.95
CA GLU A 200 -6.67 -16.81 -6.59
C GLU A 200 -7.59 -15.86 -5.79
N ASP A 201 -8.58 -16.44 -5.09
CA ASP A 201 -9.52 -15.74 -4.23
C ASP A 201 -9.30 -16.02 -2.74
N TYR A 202 -8.37 -16.93 -2.41
CA TYR A 202 -7.85 -17.13 -1.06
C TYR A 202 -6.36 -17.48 -1.10
N ALA A 203 -5.65 -17.07 -0.08
CA ALA A 203 -4.25 -17.40 0.15
C ALA A 203 -3.93 -17.48 1.65
N GLN A 204 -3.07 -18.45 2.00
CA GLN A 204 -2.40 -18.55 3.29
C GLN A 204 -0.90 -18.55 3.00
N ILE A 205 -0.18 -17.62 3.64
CA ILE A 205 1.24 -17.41 3.39
C ILE A 205 1.97 -17.47 4.73
N MET A 206 3.06 -18.22 4.77
CA MET A 206 3.99 -18.29 5.88
C MET A 206 5.33 -17.70 5.46
N LEU A 207 5.87 -16.82 6.28
CA LEU A 207 7.15 -16.16 6.11
C LEU A 207 8.08 -16.58 7.24
N GLY A 208 9.25 -17.12 6.91
CA GLY A 208 10.32 -17.37 7.87
C GLY A 208 11.31 -16.22 7.85
N PHE A 209 11.57 -15.62 9.00
CA PHE A 209 12.58 -14.57 9.20
C PHE A 209 13.83 -15.14 9.87
N HIS A 210 14.72 -14.28 10.35
CA HIS A 210 15.92 -14.75 11.01
C HIS A 210 15.58 -15.50 12.33
N GLY A 211 16.28 -16.58 12.59
CA GLY A 211 16.07 -17.41 13.80
C GLY A 211 14.71 -18.14 13.77
N ILE A 212 13.89 -17.91 14.79
CA ILE A 212 12.59 -18.57 14.96
C ILE A 212 11.41 -17.68 14.57
N GLN A 213 11.67 -16.45 14.13
CA GLN A 213 10.63 -15.47 13.84
C GLN A 213 9.79 -15.87 12.63
N THR A 214 8.48 -15.85 12.79
CA THR A 214 7.55 -16.33 11.75
C THR A 214 6.38 -15.37 11.56
N GLY A 215 6.07 -15.06 10.30
CA GLY A 215 4.88 -14.32 9.90
C GLY A 215 3.85 -15.23 9.24
N PHE A 216 2.57 -15.03 9.57
CA PHE A 216 1.43 -15.69 8.93
C PHE A 216 0.48 -14.67 8.34
N ILE A 217 0.01 -14.92 7.12
CA ILE A 217 -0.96 -14.08 6.44
C ILE A 217 -2.12 -14.95 5.95
N GLU A 218 -3.34 -14.57 6.32
CA GLU A 218 -4.58 -15.08 5.73
C GLU A 218 -5.26 -13.97 4.95
N ALA A 219 -5.41 -14.16 3.64
CA ALA A 219 -6.15 -13.25 2.77
C ALA A 219 -7.20 -14.02 1.98
N ASN A 220 -8.45 -13.56 1.97
CA ASN A 220 -9.48 -14.15 1.14
C ASN A 220 -10.63 -13.19 0.83
N TRP A 221 -11.36 -13.50 -0.25
CA TRP A 221 -12.58 -12.84 -0.68
C TRP A 221 -13.84 -13.70 -0.48
N LEU A 222 -13.74 -14.74 0.35
CA LEU A 222 -14.77 -15.75 0.59
C LEU A 222 -15.57 -15.49 1.88
N THR A 223 -15.10 -14.57 2.71
CA THR A 223 -15.68 -14.29 4.03
C THR A 223 -16.80 -13.26 3.92
N PRO A 224 -17.98 -13.51 4.52
CA PRO A 224 -19.15 -12.64 4.36
C PRO A 224 -18.99 -11.24 4.97
N LYS A 225 -18.15 -11.09 5.97
CA LYS A 225 -17.86 -9.80 6.63
C LYS A 225 -16.39 -9.43 6.49
N LYS A 226 -16.13 -8.14 6.28
CA LYS A 226 -14.78 -7.59 6.24
C LYS A 226 -14.16 -7.67 7.63
N LYS A 227 -12.96 -8.27 7.72
CA LYS A 227 -12.14 -8.32 8.92
C LYS A 227 -10.69 -8.07 8.56
N ARG A 228 -10.03 -7.17 9.30
CA ARG A 228 -8.63 -6.84 9.12
C ARG A 228 -7.96 -6.75 10.48
N THR A 229 -7.12 -7.70 10.82
CA THR A 229 -6.46 -7.77 12.14
C THR A 229 -4.99 -8.12 11.99
N LEU A 230 -4.18 -7.61 12.92
CA LEU A 230 -2.79 -8.00 13.13
C LEU A 230 -2.64 -8.42 14.60
N THR A 231 -2.08 -9.59 14.84
CA THR A 231 -1.70 -10.05 16.16
C THR A 231 -0.20 -10.30 16.17
N VAL A 232 0.52 -9.67 17.08
CA VAL A 232 1.96 -9.82 17.25
C VAL A 232 2.20 -10.45 18.62
N THR A 233 2.80 -11.63 18.63
CA THR A 233 3.23 -12.33 19.84
C THR A 233 4.68 -12.03 20.10
N CYS A 234 4.95 -11.39 21.23
CA CYS A 234 6.27 -11.15 21.77
C CYS A 234 6.57 -12.18 22.88
N GLU A 235 7.80 -12.19 23.40
CA GLU A 235 8.19 -13.10 24.48
C GLU A 235 7.29 -12.97 25.72
N ASN A 236 6.82 -11.76 26.04
CA ASN A 236 6.11 -11.47 27.30
C ASN A 236 4.71 -10.86 27.09
N ALA A 237 4.24 -10.71 25.86
CA ALA A 237 2.92 -10.13 25.59
C ALA A 237 2.38 -10.51 24.21
N ILE A 238 1.07 -10.38 24.06
CA ILE A 238 0.37 -10.41 22.77
C ILE A 238 -0.20 -9.03 22.51
N VAL A 239 0.14 -8.45 21.36
CA VAL A 239 -0.39 -7.16 20.88
C VAL A 239 -1.36 -7.43 19.73
N SER A 240 -2.61 -7.07 19.88
CA SER A 240 -3.66 -7.26 18.88
C SER A 240 -4.20 -5.93 18.37
N LEU A 241 -4.24 -5.77 17.05
CA LEU A 241 -4.75 -4.58 16.34
C LEU A 241 -5.93 -4.97 15.46
N ASP A 242 -7.01 -4.19 15.52
CA ASP A 242 -8.03 -4.12 14.47
C ASP A 242 -7.74 -2.89 13.59
N TYR A 243 -7.41 -3.11 12.31
CA TYR A 243 -7.03 -2.03 11.40
C TYR A 243 -8.17 -1.05 11.10
N LEU A 244 -9.44 -1.52 11.15
CA LEU A 244 -10.59 -0.70 10.78
C LEU A 244 -10.95 0.31 11.86
N THR A 245 -10.83 -0.11 13.12
CA THR A 245 -11.14 0.71 14.29
C THR A 245 -9.90 1.35 14.89
N GLN A 246 -8.70 0.91 14.49
CA GLN A 246 -7.40 1.25 15.08
C GLN A 246 -7.28 0.87 16.57
N LYS A 247 -8.17 0.00 17.03
CA LYS A 247 -8.16 -0.49 18.41
C LYS A 247 -7.01 -1.46 18.63
N ILE A 248 -6.25 -1.22 19.72
CA ILE A 248 -5.14 -2.07 20.12
C ILE A 248 -5.34 -2.57 21.54
N THR A 249 -5.19 -3.87 21.72
CA THR A 249 -5.14 -4.48 23.04
C THR A 249 -3.78 -5.15 23.25
N VAL A 250 -3.28 -5.05 24.47
CA VAL A 250 -2.09 -5.77 24.95
C VAL A 250 -2.52 -6.73 26.06
N GLU A 251 -2.16 -7.99 25.90
CA GLU A 251 -2.34 -9.03 26.89
C GLU A 251 -0.98 -9.52 27.39
N ASP A 252 -0.73 -9.41 28.68
CA ASP A 252 0.50 -9.85 29.35
C ASP A 252 0.18 -10.43 30.74
N VAL A 253 1.21 -10.68 31.56
CA VAL A 253 1.06 -11.23 32.93
C VAL A 253 0.21 -10.35 33.86
N TYR A 254 0.01 -9.07 33.52
CA TYR A 254 -0.80 -8.14 34.32
C TYR A 254 -2.26 -8.07 33.81
N GLY A 255 -2.61 -8.78 32.74
CA GLY A 255 -3.93 -8.84 32.15
C GLY A 255 -4.06 -8.14 30.80
N LEU A 256 -5.32 -7.92 30.40
CA LEU A 256 -5.68 -7.29 29.13
C LEU A 256 -5.92 -5.79 29.33
N ARG A 257 -5.30 -4.96 28.50
CA ARG A 257 -5.49 -3.50 28.50
C ARG A 257 -5.61 -2.91 27.09
N ASP A 258 -6.39 -1.84 26.96
CA ASP A 258 -6.50 -1.04 25.74
C ASP A 258 -5.36 0.00 25.72
N VAL A 259 -4.64 0.05 24.60
CA VAL A 259 -3.53 1.01 24.36
C VAL A 259 -3.69 1.73 23.02
N SER A 260 -4.92 1.80 22.54
CA SER A 260 -5.26 2.38 21.24
C SER A 260 -4.77 3.82 21.10
N PRO A 261 -4.26 4.23 19.92
CA PRO A 261 -3.97 5.64 19.64
C PRO A 261 -5.26 6.43 19.43
N ASN A 262 -5.16 7.75 19.33
CA ASN A 262 -6.22 8.55 18.76
C ASN A 262 -6.40 8.14 17.30
N TRP A 263 -7.66 8.07 16.87
CA TRP A 263 -7.98 7.74 15.49
C TRP A 263 -7.59 8.89 14.56
N ASP A 264 -6.99 8.56 13.42
CA ASP A 264 -6.74 9.50 12.34
C ASP A 264 -6.96 8.81 10.99
N GLU A 265 -7.13 9.56 9.91
CA GLU A 265 -7.36 9.02 8.58
C GLU A 265 -6.03 8.61 7.92
N PRO A 266 -5.76 7.30 7.69
CA PRO A 266 -4.50 6.87 7.12
C PRO A 266 -4.19 7.45 5.73
N LEU A 267 -5.22 7.65 4.88
CA LEU A 267 -5.02 8.24 3.55
C LEU A 267 -4.57 9.70 3.61
N MET A 268 -5.10 10.45 4.58
CA MET A 268 -4.66 11.84 4.80
C MET A 268 -3.17 11.88 5.16
N LEU A 269 -2.76 11.06 6.11
CA LEU A 269 -1.37 10.97 6.55
C LEU A 269 -0.43 10.49 5.43
N GLU A 270 -0.87 9.54 4.63
CA GLU A 270 -0.11 8.99 3.50
C GLU A 270 0.14 10.03 2.42
N LEU A 271 -0.90 10.73 1.97
CA LEU A 271 -0.78 11.74 0.92
C LEU A 271 -0.09 13.01 1.41
N GLN A 272 -0.22 13.32 2.70
CA GLN A 272 0.54 14.39 3.34
C GLN A 272 2.03 14.08 3.33
N ASP A 273 2.47 12.87 3.73
CA ASP A 273 3.89 12.45 3.68
C ASP A 273 4.45 12.54 2.26
N PHE A 274 3.67 12.14 1.24
CA PHE A 274 4.08 12.29 -0.15
C PHE A 274 4.36 13.74 -0.53
N VAL A 275 3.46 14.65 -0.22
CA VAL A 275 3.61 16.07 -0.52
C VAL A 275 4.76 16.70 0.27
N GLU A 276 4.84 16.40 1.56
CA GLU A 276 5.92 16.89 2.43
C GLU A 276 7.29 16.38 2.00
N SER A 277 7.38 15.13 1.54
CA SER A 277 8.64 14.57 1.02
C SER A 277 9.19 15.37 -0.17
N ILE A 278 8.30 15.91 -1.01
CA ILE A 278 8.67 16.76 -2.15
C ILE A 278 9.10 18.16 -1.69
N ILE A 279 8.37 18.73 -0.74
CA ILE A 279 8.67 20.08 -0.21
C ILE A 279 10.00 20.12 0.53
N GLU A 280 10.28 19.06 1.29
CA GLU A 280 11.45 18.91 2.16
C GLU A 280 12.65 18.28 1.46
N ASP A 281 12.49 17.89 0.18
CA ASP A 281 13.53 17.20 -0.63
C ASP A 281 14.09 15.97 0.07
N ARG A 282 13.19 15.13 0.60
CA ARG A 282 13.50 13.86 1.26
C ARG A 282 12.81 12.68 0.59
N ALA A 283 13.27 11.49 0.87
CA ALA A 283 12.54 10.28 0.49
C ALA A 283 11.19 10.20 1.24
N PRO A 284 10.11 9.71 0.60
CA PRO A 284 8.86 9.41 1.28
C PRO A 284 9.02 8.23 2.25
N SER A 285 8.13 8.14 3.25
CA SER A 285 8.17 7.08 4.26
C SER A 285 7.90 5.68 3.70
N VAL A 286 7.23 5.60 2.56
CA VAL A 286 7.03 4.36 1.79
C VAL A 286 7.58 4.57 0.39
N THR A 287 8.70 3.94 0.11
CA THR A 287 9.42 4.13 -1.14
C THR A 287 8.99 3.16 -2.24
N GLY A 288 9.39 3.44 -3.48
CA GLY A 288 9.26 2.46 -4.56
C GLY A 288 10.01 1.15 -4.29
N MET A 289 11.09 1.17 -3.47
CA MET A 289 11.78 -0.06 -3.06
C MET A 289 10.89 -0.94 -2.16
N ASP A 290 10.09 -0.35 -1.25
CA ASP A 290 9.10 -1.09 -0.48
C ASP A 290 8.07 -1.75 -1.40
N GLY A 291 7.65 -1.01 -2.46
CA GLY A 291 6.77 -1.53 -3.50
C GLY A 291 7.35 -2.73 -4.24
N LEU A 292 8.63 -2.66 -4.64
CA LEU A 292 9.34 -3.77 -5.28
C LEU A 292 9.43 -4.99 -4.37
N ASN A 293 9.85 -4.79 -3.11
CA ASN A 293 10.05 -5.89 -2.17
C ASN A 293 8.73 -6.60 -1.85
N ALA A 294 7.66 -5.86 -1.58
CA ALA A 294 6.33 -6.45 -1.35
C ALA A 294 5.80 -7.19 -2.59
N LEU A 295 5.99 -6.64 -3.79
CA LEU A 295 5.60 -7.29 -5.05
C LEU A 295 6.41 -8.56 -5.31
N ASN A 296 7.72 -8.53 -5.05
CA ASN A 296 8.58 -9.72 -5.16
C ASN A 296 8.10 -10.84 -4.22
N LEU A 297 7.80 -10.52 -2.96
CA LEU A 297 7.23 -11.49 -2.02
C LEU A 297 5.87 -12.03 -2.49
N ALA A 298 5.01 -11.20 -3.08
CA ALA A 298 3.75 -11.67 -3.66
C ALA A 298 3.97 -12.64 -4.81
N GLU A 299 4.95 -12.39 -5.69
CA GLU A 299 5.31 -13.29 -6.79
C GLU A 299 5.93 -14.61 -6.28
N LEU A 300 6.79 -14.55 -5.26
CA LEU A 300 7.35 -15.73 -4.61
C LEU A 300 6.28 -16.57 -3.90
N ALA A 301 5.29 -15.94 -3.24
CA ALA A 301 4.14 -16.63 -2.66
C ALA A 301 3.36 -17.42 -3.73
N ILE A 302 3.06 -16.77 -4.86
CA ILE A 302 2.38 -17.41 -5.99
C ILE A 302 3.21 -18.58 -6.55
N ALA A 303 4.52 -18.40 -6.68
CA ALA A 303 5.44 -19.43 -7.15
C ALA A 303 5.53 -20.61 -6.16
N SER A 304 5.57 -20.33 -4.85
CA SER A 304 5.57 -21.34 -3.78
C SER A 304 4.31 -22.23 -3.85
N ALA A 305 3.15 -21.60 -3.98
CA ALA A 305 1.89 -22.35 -4.08
C ALA A 305 1.82 -23.21 -5.33
N LYS A 306 2.30 -22.72 -6.48
CA LYS A 306 2.36 -23.49 -7.74
C LYS A 306 3.30 -24.69 -7.63
N LYS A 307 4.45 -24.53 -6.97
CA LYS A 307 5.43 -25.60 -6.76
C LYS A 307 5.08 -26.50 -5.57
N ASN A 308 4.16 -26.08 -4.70
CA ASN A 308 3.87 -26.72 -3.42
C ASN A 308 5.15 -26.93 -2.57
N ALA A 309 6.02 -25.94 -2.53
CA ALA A 309 7.32 -26.00 -1.88
C ALA A 309 7.70 -24.68 -1.23
N VAL A 310 8.55 -24.74 -0.21
CA VAL A 310 9.22 -23.57 0.36
C VAL A 310 10.14 -22.97 -0.69
N ILE A 311 10.15 -21.65 -0.79
CA ILE A 311 11.09 -20.88 -1.62
C ILE A 311 11.95 -20.02 -0.71
N ASN A 312 13.26 -20.01 -0.93
CA ASN A 312 14.17 -19.05 -0.32
C ASN A 312 14.03 -17.71 -1.03
N VAL A 313 14.00 -16.63 -0.25
CA VAL A 313 13.84 -15.24 -0.72
C VAL A 313 15.19 -14.64 -1.09
#